data_3e2554714b33a7cea1aa68d762025b5b
#
_entry.id   3e2554714b33a7cea1aa68d762025b5b
#
_cell.length_a   1.000
_cell.length_b   1.000
_cell.length_c   1.000
_cell.angle_alpha   90.00
_cell.angle_beta   90.00
_cell.angle_gamma   90.00
#
_symmetry.space_group_name_H-M   'P 1'
#
loop_
_entity.id
_entity.type
_entity.pdbx_description
1 polymer ?
#
loop_
_entity_poly.entity_id
_entity_poly.type
_entity_poly.pdbx_seq_one_letter_code
_entity_poly.pdbx_strand_id
1 'polypeptide(L)'
;MKLAFVIFKFFPYGGLQLDFRRILEECIRRGHEITVYTRQWDGPLPECANVKIIAVSGFSNHAKALSFEKKVLYILNNDQPDLIVGFNRMAGLDVYFAADNCFATESEATAGLKRLFTARYRVYRKMEQTVFSVDSDTAIMYLTQRQKNDFINVYGTQPERFHLLPPGIEEKRKPPENQEQIASIRNTIRAEFKTTADEFLLIQVCSGFETKGVDRTLRLIASLPTEIPVKLIIAGRDNSRRFIKLSRKLNISERVVFTGGRDDIGNLLLGADLMIHPARKECTGTVLIEALTAGLPIICSQICGYENIVAQAGGIVMPEPFELISWNKVIIELLLNMKKLQNIGQKARDYSVNADFYRRAEVATDIIENSVKDKLNNRHNLNMK
;
A
#
# COMPACT_ATOMS: atom_id res chain seq x y z
N MET A 1 6.71 15.59 -23.39
CA MET A 1 5.23 15.63 -23.36
C MET A 1 4.80 16.48 -22.21
N LYS A 2 3.63 17.14 -22.31
CA LYS A 2 3.02 17.91 -21.23
C LYS A 2 2.02 17.02 -20.47
N LEU A 3 2.34 16.65 -19.26
CA LEU A 3 1.54 15.76 -18.42
C LEU A 3 0.85 16.56 -17.30
N ALA A 4 -0.44 16.33 -17.08
CA ALA A 4 -1.20 16.82 -15.94
C ALA A 4 -1.34 15.70 -14.89
N PHE A 5 -0.73 15.87 -13.73
CA PHE A 5 -0.87 14.96 -12.60
C PHE A 5 -1.88 15.50 -11.60
N VAL A 6 -2.86 14.70 -11.23
CA VAL A 6 -3.95 15.10 -10.34
C VAL A 6 -3.96 14.26 -9.08
N ILE A 7 -3.77 14.93 -7.92
CA ILE A 7 -3.82 14.30 -6.60
C ILE A 7 -4.55 15.21 -5.62
N PHE A 8 -5.48 14.69 -4.80
CA PHE A 8 -6.24 15.52 -3.87
C PHE A 8 -5.37 16.16 -2.80
N LYS A 9 -4.45 15.40 -2.21
CA LYS A 9 -3.51 15.86 -1.19
C LYS A 9 -2.18 15.16 -1.35
N PHE A 10 -1.11 15.90 -1.21
CA PHE A 10 0.23 15.37 -1.05
C PHE A 10 0.74 15.60 0.37
N PHE A 11 1.39 14.57 0.92
CA PHE A 11 2.17 14.58 2.16
C PHE A 11 3.24 13.47 2.07
N PRO A 12 4.42 13.62 2.72
CA PRO A 12 5.59 12.79 2.39
C PRO A 12 5.58 11.34 2.90
N TYR A 13 4.50 10.86 3.52
CA TYR A 13 4.46 9.58 4.23
C TYR A 13 3.18 8.74 3.99
N GLY A 14 2.59 8.78 2.85
CA GLY A 14 1.46 7.91 2.48
C GLY A 14 1.85 6.96 1.36
N GLY A 15 1.33 5.75 1.33
CA GLY A 15 1.64 4.79 0.26
C GLY A 15 1.35 5.34 -1.13
N LEU A 16 0.13 5.87 -1.34
CA LEU A 16 -0.24 6.55 -2.58
C LEU A 16 0.69 7.72 -2.91
N GLN A 17 1.04 8.55 -1.91
CA GLN A 17 1.89 9.73 -2.09
C GLN A 17 3.34 9.37 -2.42
N LEU A 18 3.83 8.28 -1.86
CA LEU A 18 5.15 7.75 -2.20
C LEU A 18 5.18 7.22 -3.63
N ASP A 19 4.17 6.48 -4.06
CA ASP A 19 4.06 6.02 -5.46
C ASP A 19 3.88 7.21 -6.42
N PHE A 20 3.01 8.17 -6.07
CA PHE A 20 2.87 9.43 -6.82
C PHE A 20 4.21 10.11 -7.03
N ARG A 21 4.99 10.31 -5.95
CA ARG A 21 6.30 10.99 -6.02
C ARG A 21 7.27 10.26 -6.92
N ARG A 22 7.38 8.93 -6.80
CA ARG A 22 8.29 8.12 -7.61
C ARG A 22 7.93 8.17 -9.09
N ILE A 23 6.65 8.07 -9.42
CA ILE A 23 6.17 8.16 -10.81
C ILE A 23 6.40 9.57 -11.36
N LEU A 24 6.18 10.61 -10.55
CA LEU A 24 6.48 11.99 -10.89
C LEU A 24 7.97 12.18 -11.20
N GLU A 25 8.84 11.75 -10.30
CA GLU A 25 10.31 11.83 -10.43
C GLU A 25 10.80 11.07 -11.67
N GLU A 26 10.25 9.90 -11.94
CA GLU A 26 10.59 9.09 -13.13
C GLU A 26 10.15 9.78 -14.42
N CYS A 27 8.95 10.34 -14.48
CA CYS A 27 8.49 11.10 -15.64
C CYS A 27 9.34 12.35 -15.88
N ILE A 28 9.77 13.06 -14.82
CA ILE A 28 10.71 14.19 -14.92
C ILE A 28 12.06 13.73 -15.46
N ARG A 29 12.59 12.61 -14.94
CA ARG A 29 13.86 12.02 -15.40
C ARG A 29 13.86 11.68 -16.89
N ARG A 30 12.69 11.29 -17.42
CA ARG A 30 12.48 11.02 -18.86
C ARG A 30 12.23 12.29 -19.69
N GLY A 31 12.29 13.48 -19.09
CA GLY A 31 12.18 14.76 -19.78
C GLY A 31 10.75 15.21 -20.08
N HIS A 32 9.76 14.75 -19.29
CA HIS A 32 8.40 15.24 -19.41
C HIS A 32 8.19 16.53 -18.64
N GLU A 33 7.40 17.45 -19.21
CA GLU A 33 6.92 18.67 -18.56
C GLU A 33 5.68 18.35 -17.71
N ILE A 34 5.74 18.55 -16.38
CA ILE A 34 4.66 18.13 -15.50
C ILE A 34 4.05 19.30 -14.76
N THR A 35 2.73 19.39 -14.82
CA THR A 35 1.94 20.24 -13.93
C THR A 35 1.12 19.37 -12.98
N VAL A 36 1.31 19.58 -11.69
CA VAL A 36 0.57 18.88 -10.62
C VAL A 36 -0.59 19.75 -10.16
N TYR A 37 -1.81 19.22 -10.17
CA TYR A 37 -3.01 19.85 -9.63
C TYR A 37 -3.37 19.18 -8.31
N THR A 38 -3.36 19.94 -7.23
CA THR A 38 -3.67 19.45 -5.89
C THR A 38 -4.44 20.48 -5.08
N ARG A 39 -5.19 20.06 -4.08
CA ARG A 39 -5.83 20.99 -3.13
C ARG A 39 -4.97 21.33 -1.92
N GLN A 40 -3.96 20.52 -1.63
CA GLN A 40 -3.06 20.71 -0.49
C GLN A 40 -1.75 19.97 -0.77
N TRP A 41 -0.65 20.65 -0.45
CA TRP A 41 0.69 20.09 -0.55
C TRP A 41 1.44 20.33 0.76
N ASP A 42 1.90 19.26 1.39
CA ASP A 42 2.72 19.30 2.59
C ASP A 42 4.13 18.77 2.24
N GLY A 43 5.16 19.51 2.60
CA GLY A 43 6.55 19.16 2.32
C GLY A 43 7.18 20.01 1.18
N PRO A 44 8.42 19.72 0.81
CA PRO A 44 9.12 20.45 -0.24
C PRO A 44 8.43 20.25 -1.60
N LEU A 45 8.42 21.30 -2.41
CA LEU A 45 7.95 21.23 -3.78
C LEU A 45 8.98 20.51 -4.66
N PRO A 46 8.55 19.73 -5.69
CA PRO A 46 9.46 19.14 -6.66
C PRO A 46 10.12 20.24 -7.51
N GLU A 47 11.45 20.16 -7.73
CA GLU A 47 12.21 21.21 -8.41
C GLU A 47 11.84 21.39 -9.89
N CYS A 48 11.42 20.29 -10.56
CA CYS A 48 11.17 20.27 -12.01
C CYS A 48 9.69 20.00 -12.36
N ALA A 49 8.75 20.31 -11.47
CA ALA A 49 7.32 20.24 -11.76
C ALA A 49 6.61 21.52 -11.27
N ASN A 50 5.63 21.95 -12.05
CA ASN A 50 4.77 23.06 -11.67
C ASN A 50 3.62 22.59 -10.77
N VAL A 51 3.56 23.04 -9.51
CA VAL A 51 2.49 22.63 -8.57
C VAL A 51 1.45 23.74 -8.44
N LYS A 52 0.22 23.48 -8.94
CA LYS A 52 -0.94 24.38 -8.84
C LYS A 52 -1.84 23.93 -7.67
N ILE A 53 -1.92 24.75 -6.64
CA ILE A 53 -2.82 24.50 -5.50
C ILE A 53 -4.20 25.07 -5.81
N ILE A 54 -5.21 24.19 -5.86
CA ILE A 54 -6.58 24.52 -6.24
C ILE A 54 -7.40 24.78 -4.98
N ALA A 55 -7.82 26.03 -4.78
CA ALA A 55 -8.72 26.38 -3.69
C ALA A 55 -10.10 25.71 -3.88
N VAL A 56 -10.52 24.94 -2.88
CA VAL A 56 -11.79 24.20 -2.91
C VAL A 56 -12.80 24.76 -1.92
N SER A 57 -14.09 24.63 -2.23
CA SER A 57 -15.21 24.98 -1.36
C SER A 57 -15.92 23.73 -0.82
N GLY A 58 -16.63 23.88 0.30
CA GLY A 58 -17.42 22.81 0.91
C GLY A 58 -16.95 22.45 2.32
N PHE A 59 -17.89 22.05 3.18
CA PHE A 59 -17.61 21.70 4.57
C PHE A 59 -17.20 20.23 4.74
N SER A 60 -17.69 19.34 3.86
CA SER A 60 -17.41 17.91 3.91
C SER A 60 -16.32 17.52 2.90
N ASN A 61 -15.65 16.38 3.16
CA ASN A 61 -14.63 15.85 2.26
C ASN A 61 -15.18 15.54 0.85
N HIS A 62 -16.40 15.01 0.74
CA HIS A 62 -17.02 14.74 -0.56
C HIS A 62 -17.42 16.01 -1.30
N ALA A 63 -17.88 17.06 -0.60
CA ALA A 63 -18.14 18.37 -1.22
C ALA A 63 -16.85 19.03 -1.74
N LYS A 64 -15.77 18.95 -0.96
CA LYS A 64 -14.44 19.42 -1.38
C LYS A 64 -13.91 18.63 -2.57
N ALA A 65 -14.17 17.32 -2.65
CA ALA A 65 -13.77 16.49 -3.80
C ALA A 65 -14.50 16.91 -5.08
N LEU A 66 -15.82 17.13 -5.02
CA LEU A 66 -16.59 17.64 -6.16
C LEU A 66 -16.15 19.04 -6.61
N SER A 67 -15.89 19.93 -5.63
CA SER A 67 -15.39 21.27 -5.93
C SER A 67 -14.03 21.22 -6.62
N PHE A 68 -13.14 20.33 -6.18
CA PHE A 68 -11.83 20.11 -6.78
C PHE A 68 -11.95 19.59 -8.21
N GLU A 69 -12.70 18.51 -8.41
CA GLU A 69 -12.95 17.92 -9.74
C GLU A 69 -13.45 18.96 -10.74
N LYS A 70 -14.52 19.71 -10.39
CA LYS A 70 -15.08 20.75 -11.26
C LYS A 70 -14.06 21.81 -11.66
N LYS A 71 -13.26 22.30 -10.70
CA LYS A 71 -12.26 23.35 -10.95
C LYS A 71 -11.10 22.85 -11.78
N VAL A 72 -10.60 21.64 -11.47
CA VAL A 72 -9.49 21.01 -12.20
C VAL A 72 -9.90 20.73 -13.65
N LEU A 73 -11.08 20.18 -13.90
CA LEU A 73 -11.58 19.94 -15.25
C LEU A 73 -11.69 21.25 -16.06
N TYR A 74 -12.18 22.34 -15.45
CA TYR A 74 -12.23 23.63 -16.11
C TYR A 74 -10.84 24.14 -16.50
N ILE A 75 -9.83 23.99 -15.64
CA ILE A 75 -8.45 24.39 -15.91
C ILE A 75 -7.85 23.50 -17.01
N LEU A 76 -8.01 22.19 -16.92
CA LEU A 76 -7.46 21.24 -17.87
C LEU A 76 -8.01 21.42 -19.29
N ASN A 77 -9.27 21.83 -19.42
CA ASN A 77 -9.86 22.16 -20.72
C ASN A 77 -9.18 23.38 -21.38
N ASN A 78 -8.61 24.31 -20.60
CA ASN A 78 -7.87 25.44 -21.12
C ASN A 78 -6.37 25.13 -21.32
N ASP A 79 -5.76 24.40 -20.37
CA ASP A 79 -4.32 24.07 -20.39
C ASP A 79 -3.98 22.99 -21.44
N GLN A 80 -4.95 22.16 -21.86
CA GLN A 80 -4.86 21.09 -22.86
C GLN A 80 -3.56 20.26 -22.78
N PRO A 81 -3.31 19.55 -21.67
CA PRO A 81 -2.16 18.65 -21.58
C PRO A 81 -2.27 17.48 -22.57
N ASP A 82 -1.14 16.88 -22.93
CA ASP A 82 -1.12 15.69 -23.77
C ASP A 82 -1.85 14.52 -23.09
N LEU A 83 -1.69 14.38 -21.76
CA LEU A 83 -2.31 13.33 -20.96
C LEU A 83 -2.62 13.79 -19.53
N ILE A 84 -3.71 13.27 -18.96
CA ILE A 84 -4.16 13.52 -17.58
C ILE A 84 -4.03 12.24 -16.78
N VAL A 85 -3.13 12.24 -15.79
CA VAL A 85 -2.86 11.10 -14.89
C VAL A 85 -3.47 11.38 -13.53
N GLY A 86 -4.44 10.57 -13.11
CA GLY A 86 -5.11 10.71 -11.83
C GLY A 86 -4.62 9.74 -10.76
N PHE A 87 -4.39 10.25 -9.56
CA PHE A 87 -4.09 9.47 -8.36
C PHE A 87 -5.27 9.43 -7.37
N ASN A 88 -6.36 10.07 -7.74
CA ASN A 88 -7.67 9.97 -7.10
C ASN A 88 -8.74 9.90 -8.18
N ARG A 89 -9.85 9.22 -7.87
CA ARG A 89 -10.96 9.03 -8.81
C ARG A 89 -11.62 10.36 -9.14
N MET A 90 -11.72 10.66 -10.42
CA MET A 90 -12.47 11.80 -10.95
C MET A 90 -12.76 11.59 -12.45
N ALA A 91 -13.66 12.39 -13.00
CA ALA A 91 -13.94 12.38 -14.44
C ALA A 91 -12.76 12.93 -15.26
N GLY A 92 -12.67 12.55 -16.54
CA GLY A 92 -11.74 13.12 -17.51
C GLY A 92 -10.28 12.69 -17.35
N LEU A 93 -10.02 11.58 -16.68
CA LEU A 93 -8.68 11.00 -16.60
C LEU A 93 -8.38 10.14 -17.83
N ASP A 94 -7.20 10.30 -18.40
CA ASP A 94 -6.68 9.39 -19.44
C ASP A 94 -6.06 8.14 -18.80
N VAL A 95 -5.32 8.30 -17.68
CA VAL A 95 -4.73 7.22 -16.91
C VAL A 95 -5.08 7.38 -15.43
N TYR A 96 -5.44 6.30 -14.78
CA TYR A 96 -5.74 6.27 -13.34
C TYR A 96 -4.86 5.28 -12.59
N PHE A 97 -4.21 5.74 -11.51
CA PHE A 97 -3.47 4.88 -10.57
C PHE A 97 -4.43 4.41 -9.46
N ALA A 98 -4.80 3.14 -9.49
CA ALA A 98 -5.75 2.54 -8.56
C ALA A 98 -5.06 2.08 -7.27
N ALA A 99 -4.79 3.00 -6.35
CA ALA A 99 -4.19 2.70 -5.05
C ALA A 99 -5.14 2.04 -4.05
N ASP A 100 -6.46 2.27 -4.20
CA ASP A 100 -7.48 1.81 -3.27
C ASP A 100 -8.31 0.66 -3.87
N ASN A 101 -8.88 -0.18 -3.01
CA ASN A 101 -9.85 -1.19 -3.41
C ASN A 101 -11.12 -0.56 -3.99
N CYS A 102 -11.98 -1.37 -4.62
CA CYS A 102 -13.29 -0.94 -5.10
C CYS A 102 -14.15 -0.41 -3.95
N PHE A 103 -14.49 0.88 -4.02
CA PHE A 103 -15.27 1.56 -2.98
C PHE A 103 -16.68 0.99 -2.84
N ALA A 104 -17.28 0.56 -3.94
CA ALA A 104 -18.59 -0.05 -3.94
C ALA A 104 -18.57 -1.37 -3.15
N THR A 105 -17.69 -2.32 -3.51
CA THR A 105 -17.56 -3.61 -2.84
C THR A 105 -17.27 -3.45 -1.35
N GLU A 106 -16.34 -2.56 -0.98
CA GLU A 106 -16.02 -2.31 0.42
C GLU A 106 -17.17 -1.67 1.21
N SER A 107 -17.90 -0.78 0.57
CA SER A 107 -19.04 -0.11 1.21
C SER A 107 -20.20 -1.06 1.45
N GLU A 108 -20.46 -1.97 0.51
CA GLU A 108 -21.49 -3.00 0.64
C GLU A 108 -21.14 -4.04 1.72
N ALA A 109 -19.88 -4.43 1.80
CA ALA A 109 -19.41 -5.41 2.80
C ALA A 109 -19.39 -4.86 4.25
N THR A 110 -19.20 -3.54 4.42
CA THR A 110 -18.93 -2.95 5.76
C THR A 110 -20.05 -2.03 6.27
N ALA A 111 -20.94 -1.59 5.39
CA ALA A 111 -21.95 -0.60 5.73
C ALA A 111 -23.33 -1.25 5.86
N GLY A 112 -24.02 -1.04 6.98
CA GLY A 112 -25.46 -1.29 7.03
C GLY A 112 -26.17 -0.46 5.94
N LEU A 113 -27.29 -0.95 5.43
CA LEU A 113 -28.09 -0.34 4.33
C LEU A 113 -28.26 1.17 4.39
N LYS A 114 -28.37 1.77 5.59
CA LYS A 114 -28.50 3.21 5.79
C LYS A 114 -27.32 4.04 5.26
N ARG A 115 -26.11 3.47 5.19
CA ARG A 115 -24.91 4.20 4.76
C ARG A 115 -24.85 4.38 3.24
N LEU A 116 -25.47 3.46 2.50
CA LEU A 116 -25.58 3.51 1.03
C LEU A 116 -26.42 4.70 0.52
N PHE A 117 -27.30 5.24 1.38
CA PHE A 117 -28.14 6.40 1.04
C PHE A 117 -27.50 7.76 1.37
N THR A 118 -26.28 7.79 1.91
CA THR A 118 -25.60 9.04 2.27
C THR A 118 -25.11 9.80 1.03
N ALA A 119 -25.08 11.14 1.11
CA ALA A 119 -24.49 11.99 0.08
C ALA A 119 -23.02 11.61 -0.20
N ARG A 120 -22.28 11.24 0.86
CA ARG A 120 -20.89 10.77 0.75
C ARG A 120 -20.79 9.52 -0.14
N TYR A 121 -21.62 8.51 0.07
CA TYR A 121 -21.61 7.29 -0.73
C TYR A 121 -21.92 7.60 -2.20
N ARG A 122 -23.00 8.37 -2.45
CA ARG A 122 -23.40 8.73 -3.83
C ARG A 122 -22.29 9.45 -4.59
N VAL A 123 -21.60 10.40 -3.94
CA VAL A 123 -20.52 11.16 -4.58
C VAL A 123 -19.33 10.24 -4.92
N TYR A 124 -18.80 9.49 -3.96
CA TYR A 124 -17.64 8.64 -4.23
C TYR A 124 -17.96 7.47 -5.16
N ARG A 125 -19.18 6.93 -5.10
CA ARG A 125 -19.65 5.92 -6.05
C ARG A 125 -19.70 6.47 -7.48
N LYS A 126 -20.20 7.69 -7.65
CA LYS A 126 -20.23 8.38 -8.95
C LYS A 126 -18.82 8.64 -9.48
N MET A 127 -17.91 9.16 -8.64
CA MET A 127 -16.51 9.36 -9.03
C MET A 127 -15.82 8.07 -9.43
N GLU A 128 -16.10 6.95 -8.74
CA GLU A 128 -15.59 5.64 -9.11
C GLU A 128 -16.16 5.20 -10.46
N GLN A 129 -17.48 5.33 -10.65
CA GLN A 129 -18.16 4.96 -11.89
C GLN A 129 -17.61 5.73 -13.11
N THR A 130 -17.24 7.01 -13.00
CA THR A 130 -16.68 7.77 -14.13
C THR A 130 -15.36 7.22 -14.64
N VAL A 131 -14.59 6.55 -13.80
CA VAL A 131 -13.31 5.91 -14.18
C VAL A 131 -13.53 4.48 -14.70
N PHE A 132 -14.42 3.72 -14.06
CA PHE A 132 -14.53 2.28 -14.27
C PHE A 132 -15.70 1.80 -15.13
N SER A 133 -16.65 2.69 -15.51
CA SER A 133 -17.76 2.28 -16.37
C SER A 133 -17.28 1.80 -17.74
N VAL A 134 -18.13 1.03 -18.41
CA VAL A 134 -17.89 0.53 -19.78
C VAL A 134 -17.70 1.65 -20.81
N ASP A 135 -18.29 2.83 -20.56
CA ASP A 135 -18.21 3.98 -21.45
C ASP A 135 -16.94 4.82 -21.25
N SER A 136 -16.07 4.44 -20.33
CA SER A 136 -14.82 5.16 -20.05
C SER A 136 -13.63 4.54 -20.77
N ASP A 137 -12.78 5.39 -21.35
CA ASP A 137 -11.54 4.98 -22.03
C ASP A 137 -10.30 5.08 -21.11
N THR A 138 -10.48 5.42 -19.82
CA THR A 138 -9.39 5.59 -18.86
C THR A 138 -8.57 4.30 -18.75
N ALA A 139 -7.27 4.35 -19.02
CA ALA A 139 -6.34 3.25 -18.72
C ALA A 139 -6.13 3.15 -17.20
N ILE A 140 -6.15 1.93 -16.67
CA ILE A 140 -6.16 1.69 -15.23
C ILE A 140 -4.90 0.96 -14.81
N MET A 141 -3.99 1.65 -14.13
CA MET A 141 -2.85 1.02 -13.44
C MET A 141 -3.34 0.42 -12.13
N TYR A 142 -3.28 -0.90 -11.98
CA TYR A 142 -3.76 -1.60 -10.80
C TYR A 142 -2.65 -2.41 -10.11
N LEU A 143 -2.86 -2.74 -8.83
CA LEU A 143 -1.82 -3.31 -7.97
C LEU A 143 -2.06 -4.78 -7.63
N THR A 144 -3.31 -5.25 -7.65
CA THR A 144 -3.65 -6.63 -7.26
C THR A 144 -4.77 -7.20 -8.14
N GLN A 145 -4.71 -8.51 -8.40
CA GLN A 145 -5.73 -9.19 -9.19
C GLN A 145 -7.13 -9.05 -8.56
N ARG A 146 -7.20 -8.98 -7.24
CA ARG A 146 -8.46 -8.77 -6.51
C ARG A 146 -9.09 -7.42 -6.89
N GLN A 147 -8.30 -6.34 -6.94
CA GLN A 147 -8.82 -5.03 -7.38
C GLN A 147 -9.42 -5.11 -8.79
N LYS A 148 -8.69 -5.70 -9.75
CA LYS A 148 -9.16 -5.88 -11.13
C LYS A 148 -10.51 -6.63 -11.16
N ASN A 149 -10.59 -7.76 -10.46
CA ASN A 149 -11.81 -8.57 -10.42
C ASN A 149 -12.99 -7.79 -9.81
N ASP A 150 -12.78 -7.08 -8.71
CA ASP A 150 -13.82 -6.27 -8.06
C ASP A 150 -14.37 -5.20 -8.99
N PHE A 151 -13.51 -4.47 -9.71
CA PHE A 151 -13.94 -3.43 -10.66
C PHE A 151 -14.67 -4.01 -11.89
N ILE A 152 -14.20 -5.14 -12.43
CA ILE A 152 -14.88 -5.84 -13.52
C ILE A 152 -16.28 -6.29 -13.07
N ASN A 153 -16.38 -6.93 -11.91
CA ASN A 153 -17.65 -7.44 -11.39
C ASN A 153 -18.67 -6.34 -11.10
N VAL A 154 -18.22 -5.19 -10.61
CA VAL A 154 -19.12 -4.09 -10.20
C VAL A 154 -19.50 -3.18 -11.37
N TYR A 155 -18.58 -2.93 -12.30
CA TYR A 155 -18.75 -1.89 -13.34
C TYR A 155 -18.75 -2.44 -14.76
N GLY A 156 -18.43 -3.73 -14.96
CA GLY A 156 -18.26 -4.30 -16.29
C GLY A 156 -17.05 -3.74 -17.05
N THR A 157 -16.06 -3.19 -16.33
CA THR A 157 -14.87 -2.56 -16.93
C THR A 157 -14.15 -3.52 -17.85
N GLN A 158 -13.80 -3.08 -19.05
CA GLN A 158 -13.11 -3.90 -20.04
C GLN A 158 -11.74 -4.34 -19.52
N PRO A 159 -11.40 -5.66 -19.59
CA PRO A 159 -10.15 -6.20 -19.06
C PRO A 159 -8.88 -5.62 -19.66
N GLU A 160 -8.92 -5.18 -20.92
CA GLU A 160 -7.80 -4.59 -21.68
C GLU A 160 -7.39 -3.21 -21.18
N ARG A 161 -8.25 -2.51 -20.46
CA ARG A 161 -7.95 -1.21 -19.82
C ARG A 161 -7.07 -1.34 -18.58
N PHE A 162 -6.92 -2.57 -18.05
CA PHE A 162 -6.17 -2.82 -16.83
C PHE A 162 -4.71 -3.18 -17.10
N HIS A 163 -3.79 -2.42 -16.52
CA HIS A 163 -2.35 -2.60 -16.59
C HIS A 163 -1.81 -2.91 -15.20
N LEU A 164 -1.30 -4.13 -14.99
CA LEU A 164 -0.75 -4.54 -13.69
C LEU A 164 0.59 -3.83 -13.45
N LEU A 165 0.70 -3.19 -12.30
CA LEU A 165 1.98 -2.69 -11.82
C LEU A 165 2.64 -3.72 -10.89
N PRO A 166 3.97 -3.89 -10.97
CA PRO A 166 4.69 -4.71 -10.01
C PRO A 166 4.57 -4.14 -8.59
N PRO A 167 4.79 -4.94 -7.53
CA PRO A 167 5.00 -4.39 -6.20
C PRO A 167 6.08 -3.32 -6.23
N GLY A 168 5.95 -2.26 -5.41
CA GLY A 168 6.92 -1.16 -5.43
C GLY A 168 7.40 -0.79 -4.04
N ILE A 169 8.69 -0.97 -3.79
CA ILE A 169 9.40 -0.49 -2.60
C ILE A 169 10.50 0.48 -3.00
N GLU A 170 10.95 1.29 -2.07
CA GLU A 170 12.04 2.24 -2.31
C GLU A 170 13.38 1.52 -2.33
N GLU A 171 14.28 1.86 -3.27
CA GLU A 171 15.62 1.28 -3.34
C GLU A 171 16.42 1.44 -2.04
N LYS A 172 16.25 2.57 -1.34
CA LYS A 172 16.87 2.80 -0.03
C LYS A 172 16.45 1.79 1.05
N ARG A 173 15.40 1.00 0.80
CA ARG A 173 14.92 -0.09 1.67
C ARG A 173 15.46 -1.45 1.25
N LYS A 174 16.26 -1.50 0.20
CA LYS A 174 16.99 -2.69 -0.19
C LYS A 174 17.95 -3.08 0.95
N PRO A 175 17.93 -4.33 1.42
CA PRO A 175 18.85 -4.76 2.45
C PRO A 175 20.30 -4.71 1.93
N PRO A 176 21.28 -4.52 2.79
CA PRO A 176 22.68 -4.65 2.41
C PRO A 176 22.99 -6.02 1.80
N GLU A 177 23.90 -6.07 0.86
CA GLU A 177 24.37 -7.34 0.27
C GLU A 177 25.34 -8.08 1.19
N ASN A 178 26.09 -7.34 2.02
CA ASN A 178 27.09 -7.88 2.94
C ASN A 178 26.42 -8.50 4.17
N GLN A 179 26.68 -9.80 4.41
CA GLN A 179 26.13 -10.54 5.53
C GLN A 179 26.62 -10.02 6.90
N GLU A 180 27.86 -9.53 6.99
CA GLU A 180 28.40 -8.94 8.24
C GLU A 180 27.63 -7.67 8.60
N GLN A 181 27.28 -6.87 7.60
CA GLN A 181 26.50 -5.65 7.77
C GLN A 181 25.08 -5.97 8.22
N ILE A 182 24.46 -7.00 7.63
CA ILE A 182 23.14 -7.51 8.06
C ILE A 182 23.20 -7.97 9.52
N ALA A 183 24.21 -8.76 9.89
CA ALA A 183 24.40 -9.25 11.26
C ALA A 183 24.61 -8.09 12.26
N SER A 184 25.39 -7.08 11.87
CA SER A 184 25.59 -5.87 12.69
C SER A 184 24.29 -5.11 12.92
N ILE A 185 23.49 -4.87 11.88
CA ILE A 185 22.17 -4.24 11.97
C ILE A 185 21.26 -5.05 12.91
N ARG A 186 21.21 -6.37 12.70
CA ARG A 186 20.40 -7.26 13.54
C ARG A 186 20.78 -7.15 15.01
N ASN A 187 22.08 -7.20 15.33
CA ASN A 187 22.57 -7.06 16.70
C ASN A 187 22.21 -5.69 17.30
N THR A 188 22.33 -4.61 16.53
CA THR A 188 21.98 -3.27 16.95
C THR A 188 20.49 -3.16 17.30
N ILE A 189 19.61 -3.67 16.45
CA ILE A 189 18.15 -3.64 16.70
C ILE A 189 17.82 -4.52 17.92
N ARG A 190 18.37 -5.72 18.03
CA ARG A 190 18.10 -6.59 19.18
C ARG A 190 18.58 -5.96 20.50
N ALA A 191 19.72 -5.25 20.48
CA ALA A 191 20.24 -4.51 21.64
C ALA A 191 19.33 -3.32 22.00
N GLU A 192 18.84 -2.54 21.01
CA GLU A 192 17.89 -1.43 21.22
C GLU A 192 16.65 -1.91 22.00
N PHE A 193 16.10 -3.04 21.60
CA PHE A 193 14.89 -3.61 22.22
C PHE A 193 15.19 -4.52 23.41
N LYS A 194 16.47 -4.61 23.84
CA LYS A 194 16.90 -5.48 24.97
C LYS A 194 16.43 -6.92 24.78
N THR A 195 16.52 -7.44 23.57
CA THR A 195 16.13 -8.82 23.22
C THR A 195 17.29 -9.76 23.54
N THR A 196 17.07 -10.78 24.35
CA THR A 196 18.07 -11.78 24.68
C THR A 196 18.30 -12.77 23.53
N ALA A 197 19.36 -13.57 23.62
CA ALA A 197 19.68 -14.56 22.58
C ALA A 197 18.58 -15.62 22.41
N ASP A 198 17.91 -15.98 23.51
CA ASP A 198 16.87 -17.01 23.55
C ASP A 198 15.47 -16.44 23.25
N GLU A 199 15.32 -15.13 23.17
CA GLU A 199 14.04 -14.47 22.94
C GLU A 199 13.79 -14.22 21.44
N PHE A 200 12.62 -14.55 20.95
CA PHE A 200 12.20 -14.21 19.58
C PHE A 200 11.72 -12.77 19.49
N LEU A 201 12.22 -12.04 18.52
CA LEU A 201 11.77 -10.69 18.20
C LEU A 201 10.73 -10.73 17.08
N LEU A 202 9.47 -10.59 17.44
CA LEU A 202 8.36 -10.54 16.49
C LEU A 202 8.07 -9.10 16.10
N ILE A 203 7.57 -8.88 14.89
CA ILE A 203 7.27 -7.52 14.40
C ILE A 203 5.93 -7.45 13.67
N GLN A 204 5.23 -6.33 13.89
CA GLN A 204 4.14 -5.86 13.05
C GLN A 204 4.40 -4.41 12.67
N VAL A 205 4.48 -4.12 11.38
CA VAL A 205 4.66 -2.76 10.85
C VAL A 205 3.37 -2.34 10.16
N CYS A 206 2.75 -1.25 10.61
CA CYS A 206 1.49 -0.80 10.03
C CYS A 206 1.10 0.62 10.43
N SER A 207 0.35 1.31 9.59
CA SER A 207 -0.50 2.45 9.95
C SER A 207 -1.97 1.98 9.95
N GLY A 208 -2.81 2.55 10.81
CA GLY A 208 -4.19 2.10 10.96
C GLY A 208 -4.30 0.80 11.76
N PHE A 209 -3.89 0.82 13.01
CA PHE A 209 -3.76 -0.34 13.91
C PHE A 209 -5.01 -1.22 13.98
N GLU A 210 -6.21 -0.62 13.90
CA GLU A 210 -7.45 -1.39 13.91
C GLU A 210 -7.62 -2.22 12.63
N THR A 211 -7.44 -1.60 11.49
CA THR A 211 -7.59 -2.25 10.18
C THR A 211 -6.52 -3.30 9.93
N LYS A 212 -5.32 -3.12 10.51
CA LYS A 212 -4.21 -4.07 10.42
C LYS A 212 -4.20 -5.12 11.52
N GLY A 213 -5.22 -5.14 12.39
CA GLY A 213 -5.42 -6.20 13.37
C GLY A 213 -4.42 -6.24 14.51
N VAL A 214 -3.93 -5.08 14.99
CA VAL A 214 -3.00 -5.03 16.13
C VAL A 214 -3.60 -5.71 17.37
N ASP A 215 -4.91 -5.59 17.62
CA ASP A 215 -5.58 -6.31 18.69
C ASP A 215 -5.58 -7.84 18.49
N ARG A 216 -5.64 -8.33 17.23
CA ARG A 216 -5.47 -9.74 16.91
C ARG A 216 -4.05 -10.20 17.28
N THR A 217 -3.02 -9.42 16.88
CA THR A 217 -1.62 -9.72 17.23
C THR A 217 -1.40 -9.73 18.74
N LEU A 218 -1.93 -8.77 19.49
CA LEU A 218 -1.81 -8.76 20.95
C LEU A 218 -2.43 -10.00 21.60
N ARG A 219 -3.59 -10.47 21.10
CA ARG A 219 -4.23 -11.70 21.59
C ARG A 219 -3.42 -12.95 21.23
N LEU A 220 -2.80 -12.99 20.04
CA LEU A 220 -1.88 -14.05 19.64
C LEU A 220 -0.72 -14.12 20.63
N ILE A 221 -0.05 -13.01 20.92
CA ILE A 221 1.06 -12.97 21.88
C ILE A 221 0.64 -13.40 23.28
N ALA A 222 -0.56 -12.97 23.73
CA ALA A 222 -1.07 -13.32 25.05
C ALA A 222 -1.39 -14.82 25.22
N SER A 223 -1.67 -15.52 24.13
CA SER A 223 -2.02 -16.93 24.14
C SER A 223 -0.87 -17.86 23.76
N LEU A 224 0.33 -17.33 23.53
CA LEU A 224 1.53 -18.16 23.39
C LEU A 224 1.96 -18.75 24.76
N PRO A 225 2.49 -19.99 24.79
CA PRO A 225 3.07 -20.57 25.99
C PRO A 225 4.14 -19.65 26.60
N THR A 226 4.21 -19.62 27.93
CA THR A 226 5.17 -18.78 28.67
C THR A 226 6.61 -19.21 28.46
N GLU A 227 6.80 -20.49 28.12
CA GLU A 227 8.09 -21.13 27.84
C GLU A 227 8.70 -20.66 26.52
N ILE A 228 7.91 -20.02 25.65
CA ILE A 228 8.41 -19.43 24.40
C ILE A 228 8.62 -17.93 24.65
N PRO A 229 9.85 -17.47 24.93
CA PRO A 229 10.13 -16.09 25.21
C PRO A 229 10.01 -15.28 23.91
N VAL A 230 9.06 -14.33 23.89
CA VAL A 230 8.87 -13.47 22.71
C VAL A 230 8.75 -12.02 23.13
N LYS A 231 9.27 -11.13 22.30
CA LYS A 231 9.05 -9.69 22.34
C LYS A 231 8.41 -9.24 21.03
N LEU A 232 7.41 -8.40 21.09
CA LEU A 232 6.69 -7.86 19.94
C LEU A 232 7.00 -6.39 19.75
N ILE A 233 7.45 -6.01 18.57
CA ILE A 233 7.52 -4.62 18.12
C ILE A 233 6.30 -4.30 17.27
N ILE A 234 5.60 -3.19 17.60
CA ILE A 234 4.56 -2.59 16.77
C ILE A 234 5.06 -1.23 16.30
N ALA A 235 5.43 -1.14 15.03
CA ALA A 235 5.95 0.08 14.42
C ALA A 235 4.92 0.71 13.49
N GLY A 236 4.66 2.01 13.67
CA GLY A 236 3.76 2.78 12.83
C GLY A 236 3.11 3.97 13.51
N ARG A 237 2.57 4.88 12.69
CA ARG A 237 1.93 6.13 13.16
C ARG A 237 0.42 5.91 13.29
N ASP A 238 -0.05 5.65 14.50
CA ASP A 238 -1.47 5.60 14.87
C ASP A 238 -1.66 5.83 16.37
N ASN A 239 -2.91 5.97 16.79
CA ASN A 239 -3.23 6.12 18.22
C ASN A 239 -3.11 4.77 18.95
N SER A 240 -2.00 4.54 19.63
CA SER A 240 -1.70 3.31 20.35
C SER A 240 -2.44 3.18 21.70
N ARG A 241 -3.06 4.23 22.25
CA ARG A 241 -3.60 4.26 23.62
C ARG A 241 -4.52 3.08 23.96
N ARG A 242 -5.45 2.72 23.06
CA ARG A 242 -6.37 1.59 23.30
C ARG A 242 -5.65 0.23 23.25
N PHE A 243 -4.63 0.09 22.44
CA PHE A 243 -3.85 -1.13 22.29
C PHE A 243 -2.89 -1.34 23.46
N ILE A 244 -2.31 -0.25 23.99
CA ILE A 244 -1.55 -0.26 25.25
C ILE A 244 -2.46 -0.67 26.42
N LYS A 245 -3.71 -0.17 26.48
CA LYS A 245 -4.67 -0.64 27.48
C LYS A 245 -4.99 -2.13 27.32
N LEU A 246 -5.11 -2.60 26.08
CA LEU A 246 -5.36 -4.01 25.80
C LEU A 246 -4.15 -4.89 26.20
N SER A 247 -2.91 -4.48 25.92
CA SER A 247 -1.73 -5.25 26.33
C SER A 247 -1.62 -5.39 27.84
N ARG A 248 -1.99 -4.33 28.61
CA ARG A 248 -2.09 -4.39 30.08
C ARG A 248 -3.17 -5.37 30.54
N LYS A 249 -4.37 -5.31 29.93
CA LYS A 249 -5.47 -6.24 30.25
C LYS A 249 -5.12 -7.70 29.96
N LEU A 250 -4.27 -7.93 28.98
CA LEU A 250 -3.79 -9.26 28.59
C LEU A 250 -2.52 -9.69 29.34
N ASN A 251 -2.00 -8.88 30.27
CA ASN A 251 -0.77 -9.11 31.04
C ASN A 251 0.49 -9.36 30.19
N ILE A 252 0.61 -8.64 29.06
CA ILE A 252 1.74 -8.77 28.13
C ILE A 252 2.49 -7.45 27.91
N SER A 253 2.29 -6.43 28.76
CA SER A 253 2.88 -5.09 28.56
C SER A 253 4.39 -5.11 28.44
N GLU A 254 5.07 -5.98 29.20
CA GLU A 254 6.54 -6.10 29.18
C GLU A 254 7.06 -6.78 27.91
N ARG A 255 6.19 -7.51 27.20
CA ARG A 255 6.51 -8.21 25.95
C ARG A 255 6.21 -7.38 24.71
N VAL A 256 5.63 -6.18 24.82
CA VAL A 256 5.13 -5.39 23.67
C VAL A 256 5.69 -3.98 23.69
N VAL A 257 6.33 -3.58 22.60
CA VAL A 257 6.87 -2.23 22.40
C VAL A 257 6.15 -1.55 21.25
N PHE A 258 5.53 -0.40 21.52
CA PHE A 258 4.97 0.49 20.51
C PHE A 258 6.01 1.58 20.20
N THR A 259 6.64 1.54 19.04
CA THR A 259 7.73 2.46 18.69
C THR A 259 7.25 3.80 18.12
N GLY A 260 5.97 3.91 17.75
CA GLY A 260 5.52 5.00 16.89
C GLY A 260 6.05 4.86 15.45
N GLY A 261 6.02 5.95 14.70
CA GLY A 261 6.60 5.97 13.34
C GLY A 261 8.11 5.90 13.38
N ARG A 262 8.70 5.06 12.51
CA ARG A 262 10.13 4.85 12.33
C ARG A 262 10.50 5.07 10.87
N ASP A 263 11.66 5.60 10.61
CA ASP A 263 12.20 5.78 9.25
C ASP A 263 13.13 4.62 8.84
N ASP A 264 13.61 3.85 9.81
CA ASP A 264 14.50 2.70 9.68
C ASP A 264 13.78 1.33 9.67
N ILE A 265 12.60 1.28 9.07
CA ILE A 265 11.79 0.04 9.00
C ILE A 265 12.59 -1.14 8.43
N GLY A 266 13.44 -0.91 7.40
CA GLY A 266 14.30 -1.97 6.85
C GLY A 266 15.19 -2.61 7.90
N ASN A 267 15.79 -1.80 8.80
CA ASN A 267 16.63 -2.31 9.90
C ASN A 267 15.81 -3.09 10.93
N LEU A 268 14.60 -2.61 11.26
CA LEU A 268 13.70 -3.35 12.16
C LEU A 268 13.34 -4.72 11.60
N LEU A 269 13.07 -4.81 10.28
CA LEU A 269 12.76 -6.08 9.62
C LEU A 269 13.96 -7.04 9.63
N LEU A 270 15.19 -6.54 9.42
CA LEU A 270 16.42 -7.34 9.52
C LEU A 270 16.69 -7.82 10.96
N GLY A 271 16.27 -7.06 11.97
CA GLY A 271 16.42 -7.40 13.38
C GLY A 271 15.44 -8.46 13.88
N ALA A 272 14.28 -8.59 13.23
CA ALA A 272 13.20 -9.47 13.66
C ALA A 272 13.41 -10.95 13.25
N ASP A 273 12.63 -11.85 13.86
CA ASP A 273 12.61 -13.29 13.57
C ASP A 273 11.36 -13.70 12.79
N LEU A 274 10.25 -13.00 12.99
CA LEU A 274 8.98 -13.31 12.35
C LEU A 274 8.11 -12.06 12.24
N MET A 275 7.54 -11.81 11.07
CA MET A 275 6.49 -10.81 10.87
C MET A 275 5.11 -11.43 10.99
N ILE A 276 4.23 -10.80 11.81
CA ILE A 276 2.83 -11.19 11.97
C ILE A 276 1.94 -10.06 11.46
N HIS A 277 1.09 -10.34 10.44
CA HIS A 277 0.25 -9.32 9.82
C HIS A 277 -1.21 -9.80 9.65
N PRO A 278 -2.00 -9.89 10.73
CA PRO A 278 -3.37 -10.39 10.72
C PRO A 278 -4.37 -9.28 10.36
N ALA A 279 -4.17 -8.65 9.22
CA ALA A 279 -4.99 -7.52 8.77
C ALA A 279 -6.46 -7.92 8.59
N ARG A 280 -7.38 -6.99 8.89
CA ARG A 280 -8.81 -7.05 8.54
C ARG A 280 -9.08 -6.47 7.17
N LYS A 281 -8.22 -5.53 6.77
CA LYS A 281 -8.31 -4.82 5.52
C LYS A 281 -6.92 -4.38 5.08
N GLU A 282 -6.54 -4.83 3.89
CA GLU A 282 -5.27 -4.46 3.27
C GLU A 282 -5.44 -4.44 1.75
N CYS A 283 -5.12 -3.32 1.11
CA CYS A 283 -5.19 -3.24 -0.35
C CYS A 283 -4.03 -4.00 -1.00
N THR A 284 -2.83 -3.70 -0.59
CA THR A 284 -1.60 -4.32 -1.10
C THR A 284 -0.81 -5.01 0.01
N GLY A 285 -0.33 -4.25 0.99
CA GLY A 285 0.59 -4.73 2.02
C GLY A 285 2.04 -4.58 1.58
N THR A 286 2.44 -3.38 1.16
CA THR A 286 3.83 -3.08 0.72
C THR A 286 4.87 -3.54 1.75
N VAL A 287 4.57 -3.43 3.04
CA VAL A 287 5.46 -3.89 4.11
C VAL A 287 5.75 -5.41 4.07
N LEU A 288 4.84 -6.22 3.50
CA LEU A 288 5.08 -7.65 3.29
C LEU A 288 6.21 -7.84 2.27
N ILE A 289 6.23 -7.03 1.21
CA ILE A 289 7.32 -7.05 0.22
C ILE A 289 8.65 -6.60 0.85
N GLU A 290 8.63 -5.56 1.68
CA GLU A 290 9.80 -5.12 2.45
C GLU A 290 10.33 -6.24 3.37
N ALA A 291 9.44 -6.99 4.01
CA ALA A 291 9.83 -8.12 4.85
C ALA A 291 10.42 -9.28 4.03
N LEU A 292 9.86 -9.59 2.84
CA LEU A 292 10.43 -10.58 1.93
C LEU A 292 11.85 -10.21 1.51
N THR A 293 12.10 -8.95 1.16
CA THR A 293 13.45 -8.49 0.78
C THR A 293 14.43 -8.57 1.93
N ALA A 294 14.00 -8.38 3.17
CA ALA A 294 14.82 -8.59 4.36
C ALA A 294 15.08 -10.07 4.66
N GLY A 295 14.44 -10.99 3.95
CA GLY A 295 14.49 -12.42 4.25
C GLY A 295 13.78 -12.78 5.55
N LEU A 296 12.81 -11.97 5.97
CA LEU A 296 12.06 -12.19 7.20
C LEU A 296 10.88 -13.13 6.93
N PRO A 297 10.73 -14.22 7.68
CA PRO A 297 9.54 -15.07 7.64
C PRO A 297 8.28 -14.28 7.92
N ILE A 298 7.19 -14.56 7.18
CA ILE A 298 5.93 -13.82 7.26
C ILE A 298 4.77 -14.77 7.51
N ILE A 299 3.88 -14.38 8.43
CA ILE A 299 2.50 -14.88 8.52
C ILE A 299 1.56 -13.71 8.28
N CYS A 300 0.72 -13.80 7.25
CA CYS A 300 -0.28 -12.76 6.97
C CYS A 300 -1.67 -13.36 6.74
N SER A 301 -2.71 -12.52 6.85
CA SER A 301 -4.07 -12.93 6.50
C SER A 301 -4.28 -12.91 4.99
N GLN A 302 -5.12 -13.79 4.49
CA GLN A 302 -5.54 -13.91 3.09
C GLN A 302 -6.18 -12.63 2.53
N ILE A 303 -6.56 -11.69 3.39
CA ILE A 303 -7.12 -10.40 2.97
C ILE A 303 -6.07 -9.45 2.38
N CYS A 304 -4.78 -9.71 2.57
CA CYS A 304 -3.70 -8.87 2.05
C CYS A 304 -3.61 -9.00 0.53
N GLY A 305 -3.49 -7.88 -0.18
CA GLY A 305 -3.46 -7.90 -1.64
C GLY A 305 -2.25 -8.60 -2.24
N TYR A 306 -1.13 -8.65 -1.51
CA TYR A 306 0.10 -9.38 -1.92
C TYR A 306 0.25 -10.75 -1.25
N GLU A 307 -0.84 -11.34 -0.75
CA GLU A 307 -0.81 -12.65 -0.10
C GLU A 307 -0.26 -13.76 -1.02
N ASN A 308 -0.61 -13.72 -2.31
CA ASN A 308 -0.07 -14.66 -3.30
C ASN A 308 1.45 -14.57 -3.44
N ILE A 309 2.02 -13.36 -3.40
CA ILE A 309 3.47 -13.15 -3.44
C ILE A 309 4.11 -13.72 -2.17
N VAL A 310 3.50 -13.49 -1.01
CA VAL A 310 3.96 -14.06 0.25
C VAL A 310 3.97 -15.59 0.20
N ALA A 311 2.90 -16.20 -0.32
CA ALA A 311 2.80 -17.66 -0.48
C ALA A 311 3.88 -18.23 -1.43
N GLN A 312 4.07 -17.59 -2.59
CA GLN A 312 5.10 -17.98 -3.57
C GLN A 312 6.52 -17.85 -3.01
N ALA A 313 6.76 -16.86 -2.17
CA ALA A 313 8.04 -16.67 -1.46
C ALA A 313 8.22 -17.59 -0.24
N GLY A 314 7.31 -18.53 -0.01
CA GLY A 314 7.37 -19.50 1.08
C GLY A 314 6.83 -19.02 2.43
N GLY A 315 6.26 -17.81 2.49
CA GLY A 315 5.57 -17.31 3.68
C GLY A 315 4.22 -18.01 3.90
N ILE A 316 3.58 -17.75 5.02
CA ILE A 316 2.34 -18.43 5.42
C ILE A 316 1.16 -17.46 5.30
N VAL A 317 0.16 -17.88 4.54
CA VAL A 317 -1.11 -17.14 4.37
C VAL A 317 -2.20 -17.85 5.15
N MET A 318 -2.80 -17.14 6.09
CA MET A 318 -3.87 -17.67 6.95
C MET A 318 -5.24 -17.30 6.39
N PRO A 319 -6.19 -18.23 6.35
CA PRO A 319 -7.53 -17.98 5.83
C PRO A 319 -8.32 -17.02 6.73
N GLU A 320 -9.36 -16.41 6.15
CA GLU A 320 -10.43 -15.72 6.89
C GLU A 320 -11.68 -16.63 6.99
N PRO A 321 -12.45 -16.53 8.07
CA PRO A 321 -12.31 -15.60 9.19
C PRO A 321 -11.12 -15.92 10.10
N PHE A 322 -10.57 -14.86 10.74
CA PHE A 322 -9.47 -15.00 11.69
C PHE A 322 -9.84 -15.90 12.87
N GLU A 323 -9.07 -16.97 13.06
CA GLU A 323 -9.20 -17.90 14.17
C GLU A 323 -7.93 -17.93 15.02
N LEU A 324 -8.03 -17.48 16.28
CA LEU A 324 -6.90 -17.35 17.19
C LEU A 324 -6.12 -18.66 17.36
N ILE A 325 -6.83 -19.79 17.52
CA ILE A 325 -6.23 -21.11 17.75
C ILE A 325 -5.39 -21.57 16.56
N SER A 326 -5.95 -21.43 15.35
CA SER A 326 -5.26 -21.83 14.11
C SER A 326 -3.99 -21.00 13.88
N TRP A 327 -4.05 -19.69 14.10
CA TRP A 327 -2.90 -18.81 14.00
C TRP A 327 -1.84 -19.17 15.04
N ASN A 328 -2.21 -19.40 16.29
CA ASN A 328 -1.28 -19.78 17.36
C ASN A 328 -0.58 -21.11 17.09
N LYS A 329 -1.31 -22.10 16.61
CA LYS A 329 -0.73 -23.39 16.23
C LYS A 329 0.42 -23.20 15.24
N VAL A 330 0.21 -22.40 14.22
CA VAL A 330 1.23 -22.10 13.20
C VAL A 330 2.40 -21.30 13.77
N ILE A 331 2.14 -20.27 14.58
CA ILE A 331 3.20 -19.48 15.21
C ILE A 331 4.07 -20.34 16.14
N ILE A 332 3.44 -21.13 17.01
CA ILE A 332 4.16 -22.04 17.94
C ILE A 332 5.02 -23.04 17.16
N GLU A 333 4.46 -23.66 16.11
CA GLU A 333 5.22 -24.60 15.27
C GLU A 333 6.47 -23.94 14.66
N LEU A 334 6.35 -22.71 14.18
CA LEU A 334 7.48 -21.96 13.61
C LEU A 334 8.53 -21.62 14.66
N LEU A 335 8.11 -21.10 15.82
CA LEU A 335 9.03 -20.69 16.87
C LEU A 335 9.76 -21.89 17.51
N LEU A 336 9.14 -23.07 17.57
CA LEU A 336 9.76 -24.30 18.04
C LEU A 336 10.61 -25.01 16.97
N ASN A 337 10.51 -24.61 15.70
CA ASN A 337 11.27 -25.20 14.60
C ASN A 337 12.14 -24.17 13.87
N MET A 338 13.28 -23.84 14.49
CA MET A 338 14.22 -22.85 13.93
C MET A 338 14.66 -23.16 12.50
N LYS A 339 14.85 -24.44 12.16
CA LYS A 339 15.23 -24.86 10.81
C LYS A 339 14.13 -24.50 9.79
N LYS A 340 12.85 -24.71 10.15
CA LYS A 340 11.72 -24.33 9.30
C LYS A 340 11.63 -22.80 9.15
N LEU A 341 11.80 -22.06 10.25
CA LEU A 341 11.78 -20.60 10.24
C LEU A 341 12.88 -20.03 9.34
N GLN A 342 14.12 -20.51 9.48
CA GLN A 342 15.25 -20.12 8.64
C GLN A 342 15.04 -20.46 7.16
N ASN A 343 14.48 -21.63 6.86
CA ASN A 343 14.18 -22.04 5.48
C ASN A 343 13.14 -21.12 4.81
N ILE A 344 12.12 -20.68 5.56
CA ILE A 344 11.15 -19.68 5.06
C ILE A 344 11.85 -18.36 4.75
N GLY A 345 12.69 -17.87 5.65
CA GLY A 345 13.46 -16.65 5.45
C GLY A 345 14.40 -16.74 4.24
N GLN A 346 15.07 -17.87 4.03
CA GLN A 346 15.91 -18.08 2.86
C GLN A 346 15.10 -18.06 1.56
N LYS A 347 13.97 -18.78 1.52
CA LYS A 347 13.07 -18.76 0.35
C LYS A 347 12.55 -17.36 0.04
N ALA A 348 12.21 -16.57 1.07
CA ALA A 348 11.77 -15.18 0.90
C ALA A 348 12.89 -14.33 0.26
N ARG A 349 14.12 -14.49 0.69
CA ARG A 349 15.30 -13.82 0.13
C ARG A 349 15.55 -14.23 -1.33
N ASP A 350 15.57 -15.53 -1.62
CA ASP A 350 15.81 -16.08 -2.96
C ASP A 350 14.73 -15.61 -3.95
N TYR A 351 13.47 -15.57 -3.52
CA TYR A 351 12.37 -15.04 -4.31
C TYR A 351 12.58 -13.56 -4.61
N SER A 352 12.98 -12.77 -3.60
CA SER A 352 13.13 -11.30 -3.72
C SER A 352 14.26 -10.90 -4.65
N VAL A 353 15.33 -11.68 -4.75
CA VAL A 353 16.46 -11.42 -5.67
C VAL A 353 16.01 -11.49 -7.12
N ASN A 354 15.06 -12.39 -7.44
CA ASN A 354 14.56 -12.61 -8.79
C ASN A 354 13.29 -11.82 -9.11
N ALA A 355 12.72 -11.12 -8.11
CA ALA A 355 11.48 -10.40 -8.25
C ALA A 355 11.70 -8.93 -8.59
N ASP A 356 10.80 -8.38 -9.42
CA ASP A 356 10.84 -6.98 -9.86
C ASP A 356 10.08 -6.09 -8.84
N PHE A 357 10.70 -5.82 -7.69
CA PHE A 357 10.08 -5.01 -6.64
C PHE A 357 10.43 -3.52 -6.67
N TYR A 358 11.31 -3.09 -7.57
CA TYR A 358 11.82 -1.71 -7.57
C TYR A 358 11.37 -0.89 -8.79
N ARG A 359 10.90 -1.54 -9.85
CA ARG A 359 10.61 -0.91 -11.15
C ARG A 359 9.18 -0.38 -11.33
N ARG A 360 8.38 -0.28 -10.26
CA ARG A 360 6.99 0.22 -10.38
C ARG A 360 6.88 1.56 -11.07
N ALA A 361 7.74 2.52 -10.74
CA ALA A 361 7.70 3.86 -11.31
C ALA A 361 8.04 3.84 -12.81
N GLU A 362 9.02 3.05 -13.22
CA GLU A 362 9.40 2.85 -14.61
C GLU A 362 8.24 2.24 -15.42
N VAL A 363 7.66 1.14 -14.92
CA VAL A 363 6.52 0.47 -15.58
C VAL A 363 5.30 1.39 -15.66
N ALA A 364 5.02 2.16 -14.61
CA ALA A 364 3.93 3.15 -14.63
C ALA A 364 4.18 4.24 -15.67
N THR A 365 5.42 4.70 -15.79
CA THR A 365 5.78 5.71 -16.79
C THR A 365 5.70 5.13 -18.22
N ASP A 366 6.09 3.87 -18.43
CA ASP A 366 5.91 3.19 -19.75
C ASP A 366 4.43 3.14 -20.15
N ILE A 367 3.53 2.84 -19.19
CA ILE A 367 2.07 2.84 -19.42
C ILE A 367 1.59 4.26 -19.79
N ILE A 368 2.04 5.28 -19.06
CA ILE A 368 1.70 6.69 -19.33
C ILE A 368 2.16 7.08 -20.76
N GLU A 369 3.39 6.78 -21.14
CA GLU A 369 3.94 7.09 -22.47
C GLU A 369 3.20 6.38 -23.59
N ASN A 370 2.83 5.12 -23.41
CA ASN A 370 2.06 4.35 -24.40
C ASN A 370 0.63 4.91 -24.52
N SER A 371 -0.02 5.29 -23.42
CA SER A 371 -1.36 5.91 -23.45
C SER A 371 -1.39 7.23 -24.23
N VAL A 372 -0.29 8.00 -24.23
CA VAL A 372 -0.19 9.22 -25.07
C VAL A 372 -0.18 8.85 -26.55
N LYS A 373 0.61 7.84 -26.95
CA LYS A 373 0.69 7.37 -28.33
C LYS A 373 -0.68 6.91 -28.84
N ASP A 374 -1.41 6.15 -28.03
CA ASP A 374 -2.74 5.65 -28.37
C ASP A 374 -3.75 6.80 -28.54
N LYS A 375 -3.71 7.78 -27.65
CA LYS A 375 -4.56 8.97 -27.72
C LYS A 375 -4.30 9.82 -28.97
N LEU A 376 -3.04 9.97 -29.37
CA LEU A 376 -2.65 10.70 -30.58
C LEU A 376 -3.10 9.94 -31.85
N ASN A 377 -2.90 8.63 -31.90
CA ASN A 377 -3.33 7.78 -33.01
C ASN A 377 -4.86 7.83 -33.19
N ASN A 378 -5.62 7.79 -32.11
CA ASN A 378 -7.07 7.87 -32.15
C ASN A 378 -7.56 9.25 -32.65
N ARG A 379 -6.91 10.35 -32.25
CA ARG A 379 -7.22 11.69 -32.78
C ARG A 379 -6.92 11.81 -34.26
N HIS A 380 -5.84 11.20 -34.75
CA HIS A 380 -5.48 11.22 -36.17
C HIS A 380 -6.52 10.46 -37.02
N ASN A 381 -6.96 9.31 -36.54
CA ASN A 381 -7.99 8.49 -37.22
C ASN A 381 -9.38 9.13 -37.22
N LEU A 382 -9.72 9.95 -36.22
CA LEU A 382 -10.99 10.71 -36.17
C LEU A 382 -10.99 11.91 -37.12
N ASN A 383 -9.83 12.52 -37.36
CA ASN A 383 -9.70 13.67 -38.31
C ASN A 383 -9.60 13.23 -39.76
N MET A 384 -9.42 11.92 -40.04
CA MET A 384 -9.41 11.37 -41.40
C MET A 384 -10.76 10.79 -41.84
N LYS A 385 -11.74 10.76 -40.96
CA LYS A 385 -13.13 10.41 -41.27
C LYS A 385 -14.01 11.65 -41.35
#